data_cc1e3e01b5f46a7789ae857db96338db
#
_entry.id   cc1e3e01b5f46a7789ae857db96338db
#
_cell.length_a   1.000
_cell.length_b   1.000
_cell.length_c   1.000
_cell.angle_alpha   90.00
_cell.angle_beta   90.00
_cell.angle_gamma   90.00
#
_symmetry.space_group_name_H-M   'P 1'
#
loop_
_entity.id
_entity.type
_entity.pdbx_description
1 polymer ?
#
loop_
_entity_poly.entity_id
_entity_poly.type
_entity_poly.pdbx_seq_one_letter_code
_entity_poly.pdbx_strand_id
1 'polypeptide(L)'
;AYNNLPILPPHAELETVQILKKTVSANKALAELHGWTYMQANPLLLLQTVSLQEAKSSSEIENVVTTNDDLYKAFSAPDSKIISPSTKEVLHYKDALWYGFNEIKQRPLGINIFIELFHKVKQRSDGIRSLPGTVLKNSYDETVYTPPDNKDDILRLLSNLENYINVNEGNIDPLIRLAVIHYQFECIHPFPDGNGRVGRIINVLYLIQEKLLDVPILYLSSYIIEHKSDYYKALQDVTEYADWTNWILYILDAVEVTAKKTLSMICLLYTSP
;
A
#
# COMPACT_ATOMS: atom_id res chain seq x y z
N ALA A 1 -11.57 -13.44 17.40
CA ALA A 1 -10.34 -12.71 17.10
C ALA A 1 -9.21 -13.66 16.72
N TYR A 2 -8.42 -13.32 15.72
CA TYR A 2 -7.31 -14.15 15.26
C TYR A 2 -6.01 -13.76 15.96
N ASN A 3 -5.99 -13.90 17.30
CA ASN A 3 -4.84 -13.57 18.13
C ASN A 3 -3.60 -14.45 17.86
N ASN A 4 -3.82 -15.62 17.25
CA ASN A 4 -2.76 -16.55 16.85
C ASN A 4 -2.31 -16.37 15.39
N LEU A 5 -2.49 -15.16 14.83
CA LEU A 5 -1.95 -14.85 13.49
C LEU A 5 -0.45 -15.27 13.46
N PRO A 6 -0.03 -16.10 12.49
CA PRO A 6 1.35 -16.56 12.40
C PRO A 6 2.33 -15.40 12.29
N ILE A 7 3.48 -15.54 12.95
CA ILE A 7 4.60 -14.60 12.78
C ILE A 7 5.33 -14.85 11.46
N LEU A 8 6.02 -13.82 10.98
CA LEU A 8 6.83 -13.90 9.77
C LEU A 8 8.24 -14.43 10.08
N PRO A 9 8.89 -15.11 9.12
CA PRO A 9 8.39 -15.45 7.78
C PRO A 9 7.30 -16.53 7.82
N PRO A 10 6.38 -16.57 6.83
CA PRO A 10 5.36 -17.60 6.78
C PRO A 10 5.96 -18.99 6.51
N HIS A 11 5.36 -20.04 7.08
CA HIS A 11 5.75 -21.42 6.81
C HIS A 11 5.17 -21.91 5.48
N ALA A 12 5.64 -21.34 4.38
CA ALA A 12 5.21 -21.67 3.02
C ALA A 12 6.37 -21.53 2.04
N GLU A 13 6.33 -22.26 0.94
CA GLU A 13 7.27 -22.06 -0.16
C GLU A 13 6.88 -20.81 -0.95
N LEU A 14 7.66 -19.74 -0.81
CA LEU A 14 7.38 -18.46 -1.43
C LEU A 14 8.04 -18.29 -2.80
N GLU A 15 9.01 -19.12 -3.14
CA GLU A 15 9.81 -19.02 -4.37
C GLU A 15 9.57 -20.21 -5.31
N THR A 16 8.30 -20.56 -5.54
CA THR A 16 7.95 -21.55 -6.55
C THR A 16 8.35 -21.07 -7.95
N VAL A 17 8.55 -22.00 -8.90
CA VAL A 17 8.90 -21.67 -10.29
C VAL A 17 7.91 -20.67 -10.90
N GLN A 18 6.62 -20.81 -10.58
CA GLN A 18 5.59 -19.91 -11.08
C GLN A 18 5.76 -18.49 -10.54
N ILE A 19 5.96 -18.36 -9.22
CA ILE A 19 6.20 -17.07 -8.57
C ILE A 19 7.48 -16.44 -9.11
N LEU A 20 8.59 -17.19 -9.19
CA LEU A 20 9.86 -16.66 -9.67
C LEU A 20 9.78 -16.15 -11.12
N LYS A 21 9.10 -16.88 -12.02
CA LYS A 21 8.87 -16.41 -13.40
C LYS A 21 8.10 -15.08 -13.43
N LYS A 22 7.08 -14.95 -12.58
CA LYS A 22 6.30 -13.72 -12.47
C LYS A 22 7.08 -12.58 -11.84
N THR A 23 7.90 -12.89 -10.84
CA THR A 23 8.82 -11.94 -10.18
C THR A 23 9.78 -11.32 -11.18
N VAL A 24 10.35 -12.11 -12.10
CA VAL A 24 11.23 -11.60 -13.15
C VAL A 24 10.52 -10.57 -14.03
N SER A 25 9.29 -10.85 -14.49
CA SER A 25 8.55 -9.90 -15.35
C SER A 25 8.12 -8.64 -14.61
N ALA A 26 7.72 -8.77 -13.33
CA ALA A 26 7.35 -7.65 -12.48
C ALA A 26 8.56 -6.75 -12.17
N ASN A 27 9.70 -7.34 -11.80
CA ASN A 27 10.95 -6.59 -11.59
C ASN A 27 11.39 -5.86 -12.86
N LYS A 28 11.28 -6.50 -14.04
CA LYS A 28 11.61 -5.86 -15.31
C LYS A 28 10.74 -4.62 -15.55
N ALA A 29 9.43 -4.73 -15.41
CA ALA A 29 8.51 -3.61 -15.61
C ALA A 29 8.78 -2.46 -14.60
N LEU A 30 9.04 -2.81 -13.35
CA LEU A 30 9.36 -1.83 -12.31
C LEU A 30 10.70 -1.13 -12.57
N ALA A 31 11.72 -1.87 -13.03
CA ALA A 31 13.02 -1.31 -13.40
C ALA A 31 12.94 -0.36 -14.60
N GLU A 32 12.10 -0.68 -15.60
CA GLU A 32 11.85 0.21 -16.73
C GLU A 32 11.22 1.54 -16.26
N LEU A 33 10.23 1.48 -15.36
CA LEU A 33 9.64 2.68 -14.75
C LEU A 33 10.68 3.46 -13.94
N HIS A 34 11.47 2.78 -13.12
CA HIS A 34 12.51 3.38 -12.30
C HIS A 34 13.56 4.09 -13.16
N GLY A 35 14.08 3.41 -14.20
CA GLY A 35 15.05 3.99 -15.12
C GLY A 35 14.56 5.27 -15.81
N TRP A 36 13.27 5.34 -16.09
CA TRP A 36 12.66 6.49 -16.74
C TRP A 36 12.66 7.76 -15.86
N THR A 37 12.61 7.62 -14.54
CA THR A 37 12.66 8.76 -13.60
C THR A 37 13.94 9.58 -13.70
N TYR A 38 15.06 8.96 -14.08
CA TYR A 38 16.35 9.65 -14.26
C TYR A 38 16.44 10.48 -15.54
N MET A 39 15.57 10.23 -16.52
CA MET A 39 15.62 10.86 -17.83
C MET A 39 14.82 12.17 -17.91
N GLN A 40 14.16 12.56 -16.82
CA GLN A 40 13.16 13.66 -16.86
C GLN A 40 13.73 15.00 -16.41
N ALA A 41 13.46 16.04 -17.22
CA ALA A 41 13.82 17.43 -16.89
C ALA A 41 12.95 18.04 -15.78
N ASN A 42 11.71 17.60 -15.63
CA ASN A 42 10.78 18.10 -14.59
C ASN A 42 9.92 16.98 -13.99
N PRO A 43 10.48 16.18 -13.09
CA PRO A 43 9.76 15.07 -12.48
C PRO A 43 8.67 15.51 -11.49
N LEU A 44 8.69 16.75 -10.99
CA LEU A 44 7.83 17.19 -9.88
C LEU A 44 6.34 17.15 -10.24
N LEU A 45 5.97 17.68 -11.41
CA LEU A 45 4.55 17.68 -11.84
C LEU A 45 4.02 16.26 -12.00
N LEU A 46 4.83 15.39 -12.58
CA LEU A 46 4.51 13.99 -12.75
C LEU A 46 4.32 13.28 -11.40
N LEU A 47 5.27 13.46 -10.48
CA LEU A 47 5.21 12.88 -9.14
C LEU A 47 3.94 13.32 -8.40
N GLN A 48 3.58 14.59 -8.50
CA GLN A 48 2.35 15.10 -7.90
C GLN A 48 1.10 14.50 -8.53
N THR A 49 1.07 14.37 -9.85
CA THR A 49 -0.06 13.76 -10.57
C THR A 49 -0.23 12.29 -10.20
N VAL A 50 0.84 11.48 -10.24
CA VAL A 50 0.79 10.06 -9.87
C VAL A 50 0.40 9.88 -8.41
N SER A 51 0.99 10.65 -7.49
CA SER A 51 0.64 10.60 -6.07
C SER A 51 -0.83 10.94 -5.80
N LEU A 52 -1.37 11.89 -6.57
CA LEU A 52 -2.76 12.30 -6.44
C LEU A 52 -3.73 11.22 -6.95
N GLN A 53 -3.39 10.57 -8.07
CA GLN A 53 -4.17 9.44 -8.61
C GLN A 53 -4.09 8.21 -7.70
N GLU A 54 -2.91 7.91 -7.14
CA GLU A 54 -2.75 6.86 -6.13
C GLU A 54 -3.62 7.15 -4.90
N ALA A 55 -3.58 8.37 -4.37
CA ALA A 55 -4.39 8.80 -3.24
C ALA A 55 -5.90 8.64 -3.51
N LYS A 56 -6.34 9.01 -4.72
CA LYS A 56 -7.74 8.86 -5.13
C LYS A 56 -8.16 7.40 -5.16
N SER A 57 -7.46 6.55 -5.89
CA SER A 57 -7.82 5.14 -6.01
C SER A 57 -7.72 4.40 -4.69
N SER A 58 -6.69 4.68 -3.88
CA SER A 58 -6.56 4.09 -2.55
C SER A 58 -7.72 4.47 -1.62
N SER A 59 -8.20 5.70 -1.70
CA SER A 59 -9.35 6.16 -0.92
C SER A 59 -10.67 5.58 -1.46
N GLU A 60 -10.80 5.43 -2.77
CA GLU A 60 -11.97 4.83 -3.42
C GLU A 60 -12.16 3.35 -3.07
N ILE A 61 -11.09 2.60 -2.84
CA ILE A 61 -11.14 1.23 -2.31
C ILE A 61 -11.93 1.20 -0.98
N GLU A 62 -11.77 2.24 -0.15
CA GLU A 62 -12.45 2.42 1.14
C GLU A 62 -13.77 3.22 1.02
N ASN A 63 -14.34 3.30 -0.19
CA ASN A 63 -15.58 4.03 -0.49
C ASN A 63 -15.52 5.56 -0.22
N VAL A 64 -14.33 6.14 -0.15
CA VAL A 64 -14.13 7.60 -0.12
C VAL A 64 -13.97 8.10 -1.55
N VAL A 65 -15.06 8.62 -2.12
CA VAL A 65 -15.14 8.99 -3.54
C VAL A 65 -15.05 10.50 -3.72
N THR A 66 -14.22 10.92 -4.68
CA THR A 66 -14.11 12.31 -5.14
C THR A 66 -13.91 12.36 -6.66
N THR A 67 -14.29 13.47 -7.29
CA THR A 67 -14.07 13.67 -8.72
C THR A 67 -12.64 14.17 -8.99
N ASN A 68 -12.14 13.95 -10.21
CA ASN A 68 -10.86 14.54 -10.61
C ASN A 68 -10.91 16.06 -10.57
N ASP A 69 -12.03 16.66 -10.99
CA ASP A 69 -12.27 18.11 -10.98
C ASP A 69 -12.15 18.70 -9.57
N ASP A 70 -12.82 18.11 -8.58
CA ASP A 70 -12.76 18.58 -7.20
C ASP A 70 -11.36 18.43 -6.62
N LEU A 71 -10.69 17.32 -6.98
CA LEU A 71 -9.35 17.02 -6.51
C LEU A 71 -8.31 18.00 -7.06
N TYR A 72 -8.34 18.26 -8.38
CA TYR A 72 -7.43 19.21 -9.00
C TYR A 72 -7.71 20.65 -8.60
N LYS A 73 -8.99 21.05 -8.44
CA LYS A 73 -9.36 22.37 -7.89
C LYS A 73 -8.83 22.57 -6.48
N ALA A 74 -9.01 21.56 -5.60
CA ALA A 74 -8.54 21.64 -4.23
C ALA A 74 -6.99 21.65 -4.15
N PHE A 75 -6.32 20.94 -5.05
CA PHE A 75 -4.86 20.94 -5.15
C PHE A 75 -4.31 22.28 -5.64
N SER A 76 -4.98 22.91 -6.62
CA SER A 76 -4.54 24.18 -7.22
C SER A 76 -4.90 25.41 -6.39
N ALA A 77 -5.93 25.33 -5.54
CA ALA A 77 -6.42 26.43 -4.71
C ALA A 77 -6.76 25.94 -3.30
N PRO A 78 -5.75 25.59 -2.47
CA PRO A 78 -5.95 25.00 -1.15
C PRO A 78 -6.72 25.90 -0.17
N ASP A 79 -6.72 27.22 -0.40
CA ASP A 79 -7.46 28.22 0.40
C ASP A 79 -8.93 28.37 -0.01
N SER A 80 -9.41 27.60 -0.99
CA SER A 80 -10.81 27.64 -1.38
C SER A 80 -11.70 27.10 -0.24
N LYS A 81 -12.70 27.91 0.17
CA LYS A 81 -13.55 27.66 1.34
C LYS A 81 -14.47 26.42 1.23
N ILE A 82 -14.53 25.76 0.09
CA ILE A 82 -15.49 24.68 -0.17
C ILE A 82 -14.74 23.46 -0.74
N ILE A 83 -14.05 22.73 0.14
CA ILE A 83 -13.49 21.40 -0.18
C ILE A 83 -14.32 20.35 0.54
N SER A 84 -14.83 19.34 -0.20
CA SER A 84 -15.63 18.27 0.37
C SER A 84 -14.82 17.43 1.37
N PRO A 85 -15.46 16.80 2.38
CA PRO A 85 -14.77 15.91 3.31
C PRO A 85 -14.02 14.78 2.59
N SER A 86 -14.62 14.15 1.58
CA SER A 86 -13.99 13.10 0.78
C SER A 86 -12.72 13.59 0.06
N THR A 87 -12.78 14.77 -0.55
CA THR A 87 -11.61 15.37 -1.21
C THR A 87 -10.49 15.67 -0.21
N LYS A 88 -10.83 16.15 0.99
CA LYS A 88 -9.84 16.36 2.07
C LYS A 88 -9.17 15.05 2.47
N GLU A 89 -9.92 13.96 2.64
CA GLU A 89 -9.35 12.65 2.98
C GLU A 89 -8.37 12.15 1.92
N VAL A 90 -8.67 12.37 0.64
CA VAL A 90 -7.74 12.03 -0.46
C VAL A 90 -6.46 12.86 -0.39
N LEU A 91 -6.57 14.17 -0.11
CA LEU A 91 -5.39 15.03 0.06
C LEU A 91 -4.56 14.62 1.29
N HIS A 92 -5.19 14.23 2.40
CA HIS A 92 -4.49 13.72 3.59
C HIS A 92 -3.69 12.44 3.27
N TYR A 93 -4.23 11.54 2.43
CA TYR A 93 -3.49 10.38 1.98
C TYR A 93 -2.23 10.78 1.20
N LYS A 94 -2.36 11.70 0.24
CA LYS A 94 -1.23 12.21 -0.53
C LYS A 94 -0.16 12.82 0.39
N ASP A 95 -0.57 13.64 1.35
CA ASP A 95 0.34 14.28 2.30
C ASP A 95 1.01 13.25 3.22
N ALA A 96 0.29 12.20 3.62
CA ALA A 96 0.86 11.09 4.39
C ALA A 96 1.92 10.30 3.58
N LEU A 97 1.66 10.04 2.28
CA LEU A 97 2.62 9.39 1.39
C LEU A 97 3.93 10.19 1.28
N TRP A 98 3.82 11.51 1.04
CA TRP A 98 5.00 12.39 0.95
C TRP A 98 5.72 12.54 2.27
N TYR A 99 5.00 12.58 3.38
CA TYR A 99 5.58 12.56 4.72
C TYR A 99 6.41 11.28 4.91
N GLY A 100 5.80 10.11 4.68
CA GLY A 100 6.48 8.82 4.81
C GLY A 100 7.73 8.72 3.91
N PHE A 101 7.63 9.23 2.68
CA PHE A 101 8.77 9.30 1.75
C PHE A 101 9.95 10.12 2.31
N ASN A 102 9.69 11.20 3.02
CA ASN A 102 10.75 11.97 3.65
C ASN A 102 11.31 11.28 4.90
N GLU A 103 10.46 10.61 5.68
CA GLU A 103 10.88 9.90 6.88
C GLU A 103 11.79 8.71 6.57
N ILE A 104 11.51 7.92 5.53
CA ILE A 104 12.34 6.75 5.17
C ILE A 104 13.73 7.11 4.66
N LYS A 105 14.00 8.37 4.34
CA LYS A 105 15.36 8.86 4.04
C LYS A 105 16.22 8.97 5.30
N GLN A 106 15.62 9.03 6.48
CA GLN A 106 16.29 9.25 7.75
C GLN A 106 16.27 8.02 8.65
N ARG A 107 15.24 7.22 8.56
CA ARG A 107 15.03 6.02 9.39
C ARG A 107 14.23 4.96 8.63
N PRO A 108 14.47 3.67 8.89
CA PRO A 108 13.75 2.60 8.21
C PRO A 108 12.26 2.57 8.57
N LEU A 109 11.46 1.92 7.71
CA LEU A 109 10.05 1.64 8.00
C LEU A 109 9.89 0.88 9.31
N GLY A 110 8.95 1.33 10.14
CA GLY A 110 8.66 0.71 11.42
C GLY A 110 7.40 1.24 12.07
N ILE A 111 7.07 0.73 13.24
CA ILE A 111 5.83 0.99 13.97
C ILE A 111 5.56 2.49 14.14
N ASN A 112 6.60 3.26 14.49
CA ASN A 112 6.46 4.70 14.69
C ASN A 112 6.02 5.41 13.40
N ILE A 113 6.62 5.06 12.26
CA ILE A 113 6.20 5.61 10.95
C ILE A 113 4.75 5.19 10.65
N PHE A 114 4.36 3.94 10.92
CA PHE A 114 2.97 3.50 10.71
C PHE A 114 1.96 4.32 11.50
N ILE A 115 2.26 4.62 12.76
CA ILE A 115 1.42 5.47 13.61
C ILE A 115 1.35 6.90 13.06
N GLU A 116 2.46 7.46 12.63
CA GLU A 116 2.52 8.81 12.06
C GLU A 116 1.78 8.91 10.73
N LEU A 117 1.87 7.87 9.87
CA LEU A 117 1.06 7.76 8.65
C LEU A 117 -0.43 7.74 8.97
N PHE A 118 -0.84 6.92 9.95
CA PHE A 118 -2.23 6.87 10.41
C PHE A 118 -2.72 8.25 10.89
N HIS A 119 -1.93 8.94 11.73
CA HIS A 119 -2.27 10.28 12.18
C HIS A 119 -2.51 11.26 11.02
N LYS A 120 -1.69 11.17 9.98
CA LYS A 120 -1.84 12.04 8.81
C LYS A 120 -3.02 11.64 7.91
N VAL A 121 -3.23 10.35 7.68
CA VAL A 121 -4.35 9.86 6.85
C VAL A 121 -5.69 10.19 7.50
N LYS A 122 -5.81 10.01 8.81
CA LYS A 122 -7.09 10.13 9.53
C LYS A 122 -7.26 11.46 10.28
N GLN A 123 -6.21 12.29 10.37
CA GLN A 123 -6.21 13.52 11.18
C GLN A 123 -6.65 13.27 12.62
N ARG A 124 -6.18 12.17 13.19
CA ARG A 124 -6.46 11.73 14.56
C ARG A 124 -5.16 11.52 15.32
N SER A 125 -5.22 11.63 16.65
CA SER A 125 -4.06 11.47 17.53
C SER A 125 -4.04 10.14 18.30
N ASP A 126 -5.07 9.31 18.16
CA ASP A 126 -5.09 7.97 18.72
C ASP A 126 -4.08 7.08 17.95
N GLY A 127 -3.61 6.04 18.59
CA GLY A 127 -2.61 5.14 18.03
C GLY A 127 -3.16 3.73 17.77
N ILE A 128 -2.35 2.75 18.11
CA ILE A 128 -2.71 1.34 18.02
C ILE A 128 -3.94 1.06 18.89
N ARG A 129 -4.94 0.39 18.30
CA ARG A 129 -6.18 0.06 19.00
C ARG A 129 -5.93 -0.85 20.20
N SER A 130 -6.71 -0.66 21.23
CA SER A 130 -6.64 -1.42 22.48
C SER A 130 -7.99 -2.02 22.89
N LEU A 131 -9.05 -1.67 22.17
CA LEU A 131 -10.39 -2.16 22.44
C LEU A 131 -10.73 -3.31 21.50
N PRO A 132 -11.37 -4.38 22.01
CA PRO A 132 -11.86 -5.49 21.19
C PRO A 132 -13.08 -5.05 20.36
N GLY A 133 -13.51 -5.92 19.42
CA GLY A 133 -14.74 -5.71 18.65
C GLY A 133 -14.52 -5.23 17.22
N THR A 134 -13.28 -5.02 16.77
CA THR A 134 -12.99 -4.77 15.36
C THR A 134 -13.28 -6.03 14.55
N VAL A 135 -14.10 -5.90 13.50
CA VAL A 135 -14.40 -6.95 12.55
C VAL A 135 -14.37 -6.38 11.13
N LEU A 136 -13.91 -7.18 10.18
CA LEU A 136 -13.98 -6.85 8.77
C LEU A 136 -15.21 -7.54 8.18
N LYS A 137 -16.01 -6.79 7.45
CA LYS A 137 -17.28 -7.25 6.88
C LYS A 137 -17.25 -7.16 5.35
N ASN A 138 -17.98 -8.06 4.71
CA ASN A 138 -18.24 -7.98 3.28
C ASN A 138 -19.39 -7.00 2.96
N SER A 139 -19.76 -6.89 1.68
CA SER A 139 -20.85 -6.04 1.21
C SER A 139 -22.25 -6.47 1.71
N TYR A 140 -22.37 -7.67 2.28
CA TYR A 140 -23.61 -8.22 2.87
C TYR A 140 -23.66 -8.06 4.39
N ASP A 141 -22.73 -7.27 4.99
CA ASP A 141 -22.60 -7.07 6.44
C ASP A 141 -22.20 -8.34 7.22
N GLU A 142 -21.70 -9.36 6.52
CA GLU A 142 -21.22 -10.59 7.14
C GLU A 142 -19.75 -10.43 7.55
N THR A 143 -19.42 -10.88 8.77
CA THR A 143 -18.04 -10.86 9.26
C THR A 143 -17.19 -11.87 8.49
N VAL A 144 -16.22 -11.39 7.74
CA VAL A 144 -15.28 -12.21 6.96
C VAL A 144 -13.95 -12.42 7.68
N TYR A 145 -13.57 -11.50 8.55
CA TYR A 145 -12.32 -11.61 9.30
C TYR A 145 -12.43 -10.83 10.63
N THR A 146 -11.88 -11.41 11.70
CA THR A 146 -11.77 -10.75 13.00
C THR A 146 -10.28 -10.65 13.37
N PRO A 147 -9.66 -9.47 13.23
CA PRO A 147 -8.24 -9.29 13.53
C PRO A 147 -7.93 -9.49 15.02
N PRO A 148 -6.64 -9.61 15.39
CA PRO A 148 -6.23 -9.65 16.79
C PRO A 148 -6.87 -8.52 17.60
N ASP A 149 -7.36 -8.82 18.80
CA ASP A 149 -8.08 -7.85 19.65
C ASP A 149 -7.32 -7.46 20.94
N ASN A 150 -6.24 -8.17 21.23
CA ASN A 150 -5.36 -7.89 22.36
C ASN A 150 -4.23 -6.94 21.92
N LYS A 151 -4.05 -5.84 22.61
CA LYS A 151 -3.02 -4.84 22.28
C LYS A 151 -1.60 -5.41 22.33
N ASP A 152 -1.30 -6.30 23.26
CA ASP A 152 0.04 -6.90 23.39
C ASP A 152 0.34 -7.83 22.20
N ASP A 153 -0.67 -8.58 21.72
CA ASP A 153 -0.55 -9.39 20.52
C ASP A 153 -0.36 -8.52 19.27
N ILE A 154 -1.11 -7.43 19.16
CA ILE A 154 -0.95 -6.48 18.05
C ILE A 154 0.47 -5.91 18.03
N LEU A 155 0.99 -5.47 19.18
CA LEU A 155 2.34 -4.93 19.29
C LEU A 155 3.41 -6.00 18.98
N ARG A 156 3.24 -7.23 19.46
CA ARG A 156 4.13 -8.36 19.17
C ARG A 156 4.17 -8.65 17.66
N LEU A 157 3.02 -8.69 17.03
CA LEU A 157 2.90 -8.93 15.58
C LEU A 157 3.48 -7.78 14.76
N LEU A 158 3.26 -6.53 15.18
CA LEU A 158 3.87 -5.36 14.53
C LEU A 158 5.38 -5.34 14.69
N SER A 159 5.92 -5.70 15.86
CA SER A 159 7.38 -5.80 16.06
C SER A 159 8.00 -6.89 15.19
N ASN A 160 7.31 -8.02 15.01
CA ASN A 160 7.74 -9.07 14.08
C ASN A 160 7.69 -8.59 12.63
N LEU A 161 6.62 -7.87 12.23
CA LEU A 161 6.51 -7.28 10.89
C LEU A 161 7.61 -6.25 10.63
N GLU A 162 7.89 -5.36 11.58
CA GLU A 162 8.98 -4.37 11.49
C GLU A 162 10.34 -5.07 11.30
N ASN A 163 10.61 -6.13 12.06
CA ASN A 163 11.82 -6.92 11.87
C ASN A 163 11.86 -7.57 10.49
N TYR A 164 10.75 -8.17 10.05
CA TYR A 164 10.66 -8.79 8.72
C TYR A 164 10.86 -7.77 7.59
N ILE A 165 10.36 -6.54 7.70
CA ILE A 165 10.58 -5.46 6.73
C ILE A 165 12.08 -5.13 6.61
N ASN A 166 12.80 -5.06 7.73
CA ASN A 166 14.15 -4.52 7.78
C ASN A 166 15.26 -5.58 7.70
N VAL A 167 14.94 -6.85 7.92
CA VAL A 167 15.91 -7.95 7.89
C VAL A 167 15.46 -9.01 6.88
N ASN A 168 16.30 -9.27 5.89
CA ASN A 168 16.06 -10.29 4.86
C ASN A 168 16.98 -11.50 5.05
N GLU A 169 16.70 -12.31 6.07
CA GLU A 169 17.53 -13.48 6.38
C GLU A 169 17.52 -14.57 5.29
N GLY A 170 16.39 -14.69 4.57
CA GLY A 170 16.21 -15.69 3.51
C GLY A 170 16.64 -15.23 2.13
N ASN A 171 17.11 -13.98 1.97
CA ASN A 171 17.43 -13.35 0.68
C ASN A 171 16.29 -13.50 -0.37
N ILE A 172 15.04 -13.46 0.10
CA ILE A 172 13.84 -13.54 -0.73
C ILE A 172 13.69 -12.24 -1.51
N ASP A 173 13.23 -12.35 -2.77
CA ASP A 173 13.00 -11.18 -3.63
C ASP A 173 12.08 -10.15 -2.95
N PRO A 174 12.43 -8.85 -2.97
CA PRO A 174 11.65 -7.80 -2.32
C PRO A 174 10.20 -7.72 -2.79
N LEU A 175 9.87 -8.04 -4.05
CA LEU A 175 8.49 -8.03 -4.52
C LEU A 175 7.66 -9.18 -3.94
N ILE A 176 8.26 -10.33 -3.69
CA ILE A 176 7.62 -11.43 -2.96
C ILE A 176 7.38 -11.02 -1.51
N ARG A 177 8.39 -10.40 -0.88
CA ARG A 177 8.27 -9.88 0.50
C ARG A 177 7.22 -8.79 0.62
N LEU A 178 7.07 -7.93 -0.39
CA LEU A 178 6.02 -6.92 -0.45
C LEU A 178 4.63 -7.54 -0.25
N ALA A 179 4.35 -8.64 -0.95
CA ALA A 179 3.07 -9.34 -0.80
C ALA A 179 2.86 -9.87 0.62
N VAL A 180 3.90 -10.45 1.23
CA VAL A 180 3.86 -10.95 2.61
C VAL A 180 3.66 -9.81 3.61
N ILE A 181 4.37 -8.71 3.45
CA ILE A 181 4.27 -7.52 4.31
C ILE A 181 2.86 -6.94 4.25
N HIS A 182 2.31 -6.79 3.04
CA HIS A 182 0.98 -6.24 2.86
C HIS A 182 -0.10 -7.11 3.50
N TYR A 183 -0.07 -8.43 3.25
CA TYR A 183 -0.98 -9.37 3.90
C TYR A 183 -0.92 -9.26 5.43
N GLN A 184 0.29 -9.31 5.99
CA GLN A 184 0.47 -9.32 7.44
C GLN A 184 -0.04 -8.03 8.08
N PHE A 185 0.23 -6.88 7.48
CA PHE A 185 -0.26 -5.59 7.97
C PHE A 185 -1.80 -5.52 7.94
N GLU A 186 -2.42 -5.94 6.83
CA GLU A 186 -3.88 -5.96 6.71
C GLU A 186 -4.52 -6.91 7.73
N CYS A 187 -3.90 -8.08 8.00
CA CYS A 187 -4.40 -9.03 8.99
C CYS A 187 -4.21 -8.56 10.44
N ILE A 188 -3.11 -7.89 10.76
CA ILE A 188 -2.92 -7.29 12.10
C ILE A 188 -3.97 -6.19 12.34
N HIS A 189 -4.26 -5.40 11.32
CA HIS A 189 -5.26 -4.32 11.36
C HIS A 189 -5.11 -3.42 12.57
N PRO A 190 -3.93 -2.76 12.75
CA PRO A 190 -3.54 -2.19 14.05
C PRO A 190 -4.30 -0.94 14.46
N PHE A 191 -4.97 -0.25 13.55
CA PHE A 191 -5.64 1.02 13.82
C PHE A 191 -7.17 0.87 13.86
N PRO A 192 -7.88 1.80 14.50
CA PRO A 192 -9.35 1.78 14.53
C PRO A 192 -10.00 1.93 13.16
N ASP A 193 -9.32 2.61 12.22
CA ASP A 193 -9.76 2.89 10.85
C ASP A 193 -8.56 3.26 9.99
N GLY A 194 -8.70 3.22 8.65
CA GLY A 194 -7.66 3.66 7.72
C GLY A 194 -6.51 2.67 7.51
N ASN A 195 -6.61 1.43 8.01
CA ASN A 195 -5.56 0.42 7.86
C ASN A 195 -5.22 0.16 6.40
N GLY A 196 -6.21 -0.07 5.54
CA GLY A 196 -5.97 -0.31 4.11
C GLY A 196 -5.21 0.84 3.44
N ARG A 197 -5.54 2.09 3.75
CA ARG A 197 -4.81 3.26 3.22
C ARG A 197 -3.37 3.33 3.72
N VAL A 198 -3.15 3.10 5.01
CA VAL A 198 -1.79 3.05 5.59
C VAL A 198 -1.00 1.88 5.00
N GLY A 199 -1.58 0.69 4.87
CA GLY A 199 -0.95 -0.48 4.27
C GLY A 199 -0.51 -0.24 2.82
N ARG A 200 -1.34 0.45 2.02
CA ARG A 200 -0.97 0.80 0.64
C ARG A 200 0.12 1.87 0.55
N ILE A 201 0.18 2.82 1.48
CA ILE A 201 1.33 3.73 1.61
C ILE A 201 2.59 2.94 1.95
N ILE A 202 2.53 2.03 2.92
CA ILE A 202 3.67 1.17 3.32
C ILE A 202 4.22 0.41 2.12
N ASN A 203 3.37 -0.10 1.23
CA ASN A 203 3.81 -0.81 0.02
C ASN A 203 4.73 0.06 -0.86
N VAL A 204 4.32 1.29 -1.15
CA VAL A 204 5.11 2.22 -1.97
C VAL A 204 6.42 2.59 -1.27
N LEU A 205 6.36 2.89 0.03
CA LEU A 205 7.53 3.25 0.82
C LEU A 205 8.51 2.07 0.95
N TYR A 206 8.02 0.84 1.05
CA TYR A 206 8.85 -0.35 1.08
C TYR A 206 9.65 -0.52 -0.23
N LEU A 207 9.01 -0.33 -1.39
CA LEU A 207 9.71 -0.38 -2.67
C LEU A 207 10.81 0.67 -2.78
N ILE A 208 10.62 1.84 -2.18
CA ILE A 208 11.63 2.90 -2.14
C ILE A 208 12.76 2.53 -1.15
N GLN A 209 12.43 1.99 0.01
CA GLN A 209 13.43 1.51 0.99
C GLN A 209 14.31 0.40 0.39
N GLU A 210 13.73 -0.51 -0.40
CA GLU A 210 14.45 -1.58 -1.10
C GLU A 210 15.17 -1.09 -2.38
N LYS A 211 15.12 0.22 -2.67
CA LYS A 211 15.78 0.86 -3.83
C LYS A 211 15.27 0.34 -5.19
N LEU A 212 14.06 -0.20 -5.21
CA LEU A 212 13.36 -0.56 -6.45
C LEU A 212 12.72 0.67 -7.11
N LEU A 213 12.50 1.72 -6.34
CA LEU A 213 12.07 3.06 -6.77
C LEU A 213 12.84 4.10 -5.96
N ASP A 214 13.06 5.30 -6.52
CA ASP A 214 13.65 6.42 -5.79
C ASP A 214 12.60 7.40 -5.26
N VAL A 215 11.40 7.36 -5.83
CA VAL A 215 10.31 8.30 -5.57
C VAL A 215 8.96 7.59 -5.62
N PRO A 216 7.91 8.11 -4.97
CA PRO A 216 6.58 7.49 -4.94
C PRO A 216 5.83 7.65 -6.27
N ILE A 217 6.28 6.93 -7.29
CA ILE A 217 5.78 7.03 -8.68
C ILE A 217 4.89 5.86 -9.11
N LEU A 218 4.71 4.83 -8.26
CA LEU A 218 3.88 3.68 -8.60
C LEU A 218 2.41 3.92 -8.22
N TYR A 219 1.52 3.76 -9.20
CA TYR A 219 0.08 3.88 -9.04
C TYR A 219 -0.55 2.51 -8.75
N LEU A 220 -0.15 1.88 -7.64
CA LEU A 220 -0.49 0.50 -7.29
C LEU A 220 -1.99 0.31 -7.03
N SER A 221 -2.65 1.28 -6.38
CA SER A 221 -4.06 1.18 -6.01
C SER A 221 -5.00 1.15 -7.21
N SER A 222 -4.55 1.58 -8.41
CA SER A 222 -5.37 1.47 -9.61
C SER A 222 -5.70 0.03 -10.00
N TYR A 223 -4.75 -0.89 -9.81
CA TYR A 223 -5.00 -2.30 -10.06
C TYR A 223 -5.94 -2.91 -9.02
N ILE A 224 -5.74 -2.54 -7.75
CA ILE A 224 -6.55 -3.06 -6.65
C ILE A 224 -8.01 -2.64 -6.81
N ILE A 225 -8.31 -1.40 -7.18
CA ILE A 225 -9.70 -0.95 -7.38
C ILE A 225 -10.35 -1.63 -8.60
N GLU A 226 -9.60 -1.85 -9.67
CA GLU A 226 -10.07 -2.54 -10.86
C GLU A 226 -10.35 -4.04 -10.62
N HIS A 227 -9.62 -4.67 -9.66
CA HIS A 227 -9.69 -6.10 -9.32
C HIS A 227 -10.03 -6.32 -7.83
N LYS A 228 -10.94 -5.49 -7.29
CA LYS A 228 -11.23 -5.42 -5.86
C LYS A 228 -11.74 -6.75 -5.27
N SER A 229 -12.59 -7.47 -5.99
CA SER A 229 -13.09 -8.78 -5.56
C SER A 229 -11.99 -9.82 -5.45
N ASP A 230 -11.08 -9.85 -6.42
CA ASP A 230 -9.97 -10.80 -6.45
C ASP A 230 -8.96 -10.49 -5.33
N TYR A 231 -8.76 -9.19 -5.02
CA TYR A 231 -7.93 -8.75 -3.90
C TYR A 231 -8.42 -9.32 -2.57
N TYR A 232 -9.69 -9.11 -2.24
CA TYR A 232 -10.25 -9.60 -0.97
C TYR A 232 -10.32 -11.11 -0.92
N LYS A 233 -10.65 -11.75 -2.06
CA LYS A 233 -10.66 -13.20 -2.15
C LYS A 233 -9.26 -13.78 -1.90
N ALA A 234 -8.23 -13.25 -2.53
CA ALA A 234 -6.86 -13.74 -2.37
C ALA A 234 -6.34 -13.54 -0.93
N LEU A 235 -6.68 -12.41 -0.27
CA LEU A 235 -6.39 -12.21 1.16
C LEU A 235 -7.07 -13.27 2.03
N GLN A 236 -8.34 -13.57 1.76
CA GLN A 236 -9.10 -14.58 2.52
C GLN A 236 -8.55 -15.98 2.28
N ASP A 237 -8.18 -16.32 1.04
CA ASP A 237 -7.62 -17.63 0.68
C ASP A 237 -6.28 -17.90 1.41
N VAL A 238 -5.45 -16.87 1.66
CA VAL A 238 -4.26 -17.03 2.51
C VAL A 238 -4.67 -17.39 3.96
N THR A 239 -5.66 -16.68 4.49
CA THR A 239 -6.11 -16.88 5.88
C THR A 239 -6.73 -18.27 6.08
N GLU A 240 -7.54 -18.74 5.13
CA GLU A 240 -8.33 -19.95 5.24
C GLU A 240 -7.58 -21.21 4.76
N TYR A 241 -6.78 -21.06 3.69
CA TYR A 241 -6.18 -22.20 2.98
C TYR A 241 -4.66 -22.12 2.90
N ALA A 242 -4.02 -21.09 3.48
CA ALA A 242 -2.60 -20.79 3.32
C ALA A 242 -2.17 -20.67 1.84
N ASP A 243 -3.05 -20.14 0.99
CA ASP A 243 -2.79 -19.96 -0.45
C ASP A 243 -1.94 -18.70 -0.71
N TRP A 244 -0.68 -18.77 -0.34
CA TRP A 244 0.30 -17.74 -0.60
C TRP A 244 0.60 -17.56 -2.08
N THR A 245 0.49 -18.62 -2.87
CA THR A 245 0.84 -18.57 -4.29
C THR A 245 -0.06 -17.59 -5.05
N ASN A 246 -1.37 -17.74 -4.94
CA ASN A 246 -2.29 -16.85 -5.64
C ASN A 246 -2.23 -15.41 -5.12
N TRP A 247 -2.02 -15.20 -3.82
CA TRP A 247 -1.83 -13.88 -3.24
C TRP A 247 -0.57 -13.18 -3.78
N ILE A 248 0.57 -13.87 -3.77
CA ILE A 248 1.84 -13.32 -4.26
C ILE A 248 1.73 -13.00 -5.76
N LEU A 249 1.15 -13.91 -6.55
CA LEU A 249 0.92 -13.66 -7.97
C LEU A 249 0.03 -12.43 -8.21
N TYR A 250 -1.03 -12.24 -7.41
CA TYR A 250 -1.89 -11.07 -7.48
C TYR A 250 -1.10 -9.78 -7.27
N ILE A 251 -0.26 -9.71 -6.23
CA ILE A 251 0.56 -8.52 -5.94
C ILE A 251 1.62 -8.29 -7.03
N LEU A 252 2.25 -9.35 -7.54
CA LEU A 252 3.21 -9.24 -8.64
C LEU A 252 2.54 -8.74 -9.93
N ASP A 253 1.31 -9.20 -10.23
CA ASP A 253 0.50 -8.67 -11.33
C ASP A 253 0.19 -7.19 -11.13
N ALA A 254 -0.22 -6.80 -9.93
CA ALA A 254 -0.48 -5.41 -9.60
C ALA A 254 0.76 -4.53 -9.84
N VAL A 255 1.92 -4.95 -9.38
CA VAL A 255 3.19 -4.23 -9.61
C VAL A 255 3.52 -4.13 -11.09
N GLU A 256 3.47 -5.25 -11.83
CA GLU A 256 3.81 -5.27 -13.25
C GLU A 256 2.88 -4.40 -14.10
N VAL A 257 1.56 -4.57 -13.92
CA VAL A 257 0.55 -3.84 -14.71
C VAL A 257 0.61 -2.36 -14.41
N THR A 258 0.71 -1.98 -13.13
CA THR A 258 0.74 -0.56 -12.76
C THR A 258 2.06 0.12 -13.11
N ALA A 259 3.18 -0.59 -13.07
CA ALA A 259 4.45 -0.05 -13.56
C ALA A 259 4.37 0.28 -15.07
N LYS A 260 3.85 -0.63 -15.88
CA LYS A 260 3.63 -0.41 -17.32
C LYS A 260 2.62 0.73 -17.59
N LYS A 261 1.51 0.76 -16.85
CA LYS A 261 0.48 1.79 -16.96
C LYS A 261 1.02 3.18 -16.60
N THR A 262 1.78 3.27 -15.52
CA THR A 262 2.42 4.51 -15.08
C THR A 262 3.44 4.99 -16.12
N LEU A 263 4.28 4.09 -16.64
CA LEU A 263 5.24 4.42 -17.69
C LEU A 263 4.55 4.95 -18.95
N SER A 264 3.46 4.31 -19.39
CA SER A 264 2.68 4.75 -20.55
C SER A 264 2.05 6.13 -20.32
N MET A 265 1.51 6.39 -19.15
CA MET A 265 0.94 7.70 -18.77
C MET A 265 2.02 8.79 -18.82
N ILE A 266 3.21 8.49 -18.33
CA ILE A 266 4.35 9.38 -18.36
C ILE A 266 4.74 9.71 -19.82
N CYS A 267 4.90 8.69 -20.66
CA CYS A 267 5.24 8.88 -22.06
C CYS A 267 4.22 9.79 -22.79
N LEU A 268 2.93 9.63 -22.54
CA LEU A 268 1.87 10.47 -23.12
C LEU A 268 1.97 11.93 -22.69
N LEU A 269 2.28 12.18 -21.41
CA LEU A 269 2.42 13.57 -20.91
C LEU A 269 3.58 14.32 -21.55
N TYR A 270 4.63 13.62 -21.99
CA TYR A 270 5.83 14.22 -22.58
C TYR A 270 5.87 14.19 -24.11
N THR A 271 5.00 13.42 -24.74
CA THR A 271 4.90 13.36 -26.23
C THR A 271 3.73 14.18 -26.78
N SER A 272 2.86 14.70 -25.90
CA SER A 272 1.82 15.64 -26.33
C SER A 272 2.44 17.02 -26.61
N PRO A 273 2.21 17.60 -27.82
CA PRO A 273 2.79 18.86 -28.24
C PRO A 273 2.29 20.05 -27.40
#